data_9207cffb4cc623cf882fb7ce1ada2e73
#
_entry.id   9207cffb4cc623cf882fb7ce1ada2e73
#
_cell.length_a   1.000
_cell.length_b   1.000
_cell.length_c   1.000
_cell.angle_alpha   90.00
_cell.angle_beta   90.00
_cell.angle_gamma   90.00
#
_symmetry.space_group_name_H-M   'P 1'
#
loop_
_entity.id
_entity.type
_entity.pdbx_description
1 polymer ?
#
loop_
_entity_poly.entity_id
_entity_poly.type
_entity_poly.pdbx_seq_one_letter_code
_entity_poly.pdbx_strand_id
1 'polypeptide(L)'
;MNFRSRLLPVVVFFSALVSCKHQEMSQKSTMANLIPKPVSVTVTNDFFTLTKETGIYVLGDSASDLHVAQWFADKLKPATSFDLKVSLSKEEPKAGGIYLVHAANDAALSNEGYELVISKDLIKIAANKPAGWFYALQTIRQLLPADVEQSTVRQASWQIATGTIRDYPEYVYRGSMLDVARHFFSVDDVKRYIDLIATYKMNILHLHLSDDQGWRIEIKSWPNLTRVGGSTEVGGGAGGFYTQEQYKDIVKYAQDRFITIVPEIDMPGHTNAALASYEELHSTADLRSNAEGPKDTAINLYTGTEVGFSSLRTHQPVTYKFIDDVIRELAAITPGPWIHIGGDESHSTSKEDYIPFMSRVQQMVIAHGKQVIGWDEIALSTIQPNTVVQFWADAENSKLAVSKGAKVIMSPAKKAYLDMQYDSTTKLGLHWAAYIEVDSAYLWDPANYADSIKRNNVLGVEAALWTETITNMEDIEYMVFPRLPGYAEIAWSPVAGRNWEEYKVRLANHALRFKAMGIDYYKSKLVPWVE
;
A
#
# COMPACT_ATOMS: atom_id res chain seq x y z
N MET A 1 39.13 6.37 75.49
CA MET A 1 38.85 4.99 75.03
C MET A 1 37.85 5.09 73.92
N ASN A 2 38.33 4.91 72.68
CA ASN A 2 37.51 5.06 71.44
C ASN A 2 37.02 3.69 71.00
N PHE A 3 35.72 3.48 70.95
CA PHE A 3 35.14 2.35 70.24
C PHE A 3 34.61 2.81 68.88
N ARG A 4 35.26 2.38 67.81
CA ARG A 4 34.79 2.51 66.42
C ARG A 4 34.00 1.24 66.10
N SER A 5 32.68 1.37 65.89
CA SER A 5 31.82 0.34 65.29
C SER A 5 31.95 0.39 63.79
N ARG A 6 32.35 -0.72 63.17
CA ARG A 6 32.34 -0.94 61.72
C ARG A 6 30.96 -1.39 61.29
N LEU A 7 30.25 -0.61 60.46
CA LEU A 7 29.09 -1.04 59.70
C LEU A 7 29.59 -1.67 58.39
N LEU A 8 29.29 -2.93 58.12
CA LEU A 8 29.39 -3.58 56.82
C LEU A 8 28.17 -3.18 55.99
N PRO A 9 28.29 -2.90 54.69
CA PRO A 9 27.13 -2.66 53.82
C PRO A 9 26.55 -3.98 53.32
N VAL A 10 25.29 -4.21 53.64
CA VAL A 10 24.43 -5.20 52.94
C VAL A 10 23.81 -4.49 51.77
N VAL A 11 24.47 -4.51 50.62
CA VAL A 11 23.88 -4.15 49.35
C VAL A 11 24.38 -5.20 48.35
N VAL A 12 23.56 -6.07 47.93
CA VAL A 12 23.53 -6.85 46.66
C VAL A 12 22.60 -8.05 46.82
N PHE A 13 21.31 -7.87 46.48
CA PHE A 13 20.46 -9.00 46.02
C PHE A 13 19.10 -8.54 45.44
N PHE A 14 18.88 -7.24 45.19
CA PHE A 14 17.59 -6.78 44.63
C PHE A 14 17.59 -6.52 43.11
N SER A 15 18.77 -6.47 42.45
CA SER A 15 18.85 -6.12 41.03
C SER A 15 18.54 -7.26 40.06
N ALA A 16 18.71 -8.53 40.45
CA ALA A 16 18.50 -9.66 39.56
C ALA A 16 17.00 -9.97 39.33
N LEU A 17 16.17 -9.85 40.36
CA LEU A 17 14.72 -10.15 40.27
C LEU A 17 13.93 -9.08 39.52
N VAL A 18 14.36 -7.83 39.57
CA VAL A 18 13.74 -6.73 38.82
C VAL A 18 14.08 -6.84 37.32
N SER A 19 15.32 -7.23 37.00
CA SER A 19 15.76 -7.44 35.60
C SER A 19 14.99 -8.57 34.93
N CYS A 20 14.78 -9.72 35.59
CA CYS A 20 14.02 -10.85 35.03
C CYS A 20 12.54 -10.50 34.82
N LYS A 21 11.89 -9.79 35.78
CA LYS A 21 10.50 -9.35 35.61
C LYS A 21 10.32 -8.29 34.52
N HIS A 22 11.27 -7.38 34.37
CA HIS A 22 11.25 -6.38 33.30
C HIS A 22 11.45 -7.04 31.93
N GLN A 23 12.30 -8.04 31.86
CA GLN A 23 12.55 -8.83 30.65
C GLN A 23 11.34 -9.68 30.24
N GLU A 24 10.66 -10.36 31.20
CA GLU A 24 9.41 -11.12 30.94
C GLU A 24 8.24 -10.22 30.50
N MET A 25 8.12 -9.00 31.07
CA MET A 25 7.08 -8.04 30.65
C MET A 25 7.36 -7.48 29.27
N SER A 26 8.62 -7.21 28.91
CA SER A 26 9.05 -6.75 27.58
C SER A 26 8.71 -7.78 26.49
N GLN A 27 8.77 -9.07 26.78
CA GLN A 27 8.55 -10.16 25.83
C GLN A 27 7.09 -10.42 25.47
N LYS A 28 6.22 -10.47 26.47
CA LYS A 28 4.76 -10.55 26.22
C LYS A 28 4.28 -9.36 25.38
N SER A 29 4.99 -8.22 25.47
CA SER A 29 4.61 -7.02 24.73
C SER A 29 4.89 -7.12 23.23
N THR A 30 5.95 -7.80 22.76
CA THR A 30 6.30 -7.80 21.32
C THR A 30 5.31 -8.57 20.45
N MET A 31 4.92 -9.81 20.83
CA MET A 31 3.90 -10.54 20.06
C MET A 31 2.51 -9.90 20.15
N ALA A 32 2.21 -9.21 21.24
CA ALA A 32 0.96 -8.49 21.41
C ALA A 32 0.89 -7.20 20.58
N ASN A 33 2.05 -6.68 20.08
CA ASN A 33 2.13 -5.40 19.38
C ASN A 33 2.10 -5.51 17.86
N LEU A 34 1.94 -6.71 17.30
CA LEU A 34 1.90 -6.92 15.86
C LEU A 34 0.75 -6.17 15.17
N ILE A 35 1.05 -5.51 14.05
CA ILE A 35 0.08 -4.88 13.15
C ILE A 35 0.43 -5.31 11.72
N PRO A 36 -0.51 -5.87 10.96
CA PRO A 36 -1.86 -6.31 11.34
C PRO A 36 -1.88 -7.38 12.42
N LYS A 37 -2.96 -7.40 13.23
CA LYS A 37 -3.15 -8.41 14.27
C LYS A 37 -3.30 -9.80 13.65
N PRO A 38 -2.45 -10.78 14.00
CA PRO A 38 -2.57 -12.12 13.45
C PRO A 38 -3.85 -12.83 13.89
N VAL A 39 -4.29 -13.79 13.07
CA VAL A 39 -5.48 -14.61 13.35
C VAL A 39 -5.33 -15.41 14.66
N SER A 40 -4.16 -15.98 14.92
CA SER A 40 -3.89 -16.72 16.14
C SER A 40 -2.44 -16.56 16.59
N VAL A 41 -2.26 -16.36 17.90
CA VAL A 41 -0.95 -16.22 18.54
C VAL A 41 -0.93 -17.03 19.82
N THR A 42 0.07 -17.90 19.98
CA THR A 42 0.37 -18.59 21.24
C THR A 42 1.80 -18.26 21.64
N VAL A 43 2.00 -17.74 22.83
CA VAL A 43 3.32 -17.32 23.36
C VAL A 43 3.83 -18.37 24.33
N THR A 44 5.13 -18.66 24.25
CA THR A 44 5.86 -19.50 25.24
C THR A 44 6.94 -18.65 25.92
N ASN A 45 7.59 -19.20 26.94
CA ASN A 45 8.45 -18.43 27.86
C ASN A 45 9.95 -18.63 27.56
N ASP A 46 10.35 -18.47 26.28
CA ASP A 46 11.75 -18.55 25.87
C ASP A 46 12.03 -17.57 24.73
N PHE A 47 13.25 -17.56 24.19
CA PHE A 47 13.68 -16.71 23.08
C PHE A 47 14.48 -17.49 22.05
N PHE A 48 14.25 -17.17 20.79
CA PHE A 48 15.21 -17.37 19.72
C PHE A 48 16.15 -16.15 19.67
N THR A 49 17.46 -16.39 19.64
CA THR A 49 18.47 -15.33 19.50
C THR A 49 19.05 -15.38 18.08
N LEU A 50 18.84 -14.32 17.31
CA LEU A 50 19.48 -14.13 16.01
C LEU A 50 20.94 -13.75 16.23
N THR A 51 21.85 -14.50 15.62
CA THR A 51 23.30 -14.28 15.67
C THR A 51 23.90 -14.24 14.28
N LYS A 52 25.18 -13.90 14.14
CA LYS A 52 25.89 -13.93 12.85
C LYS A 52 26.06 -15.36 12.28
N GLU A 53 25.89 -16.38 13.11
CA GLU A 53 25.92 -17.79 12.72
C GLU A 53 24.55 -18.33 12.28
N THR A 54 23.48 -17.56 12.46
CA THR A 54 22.13 -17.96 12.05
C THR A 54 22.07 -18.16 10.53
N GLY A 55 21.74 -19.37 10.08
CA GLY A 55 21.49 -19.66 8.66
C GLY A 55 20.02 -19.45 8.28
N ILE A 56 19.77 -19.13 7.02
CA ILE A 56 18.43 -19.12 6.43
C ILE A 56 18.36 -20.22 5.36
N TYR A 57 17.43 -21.13 5.53
CA TYR A 57 17.31 -22.33 4.71
C TYR A 57 15.96 -22.34 4.00
N VAL A 58 15.97 -22.63 2.70
CA VAL A 58 14.74 -22.87 1.93
C VAL A 58 14.69 -24.37 1.63
N LEU A 59 13.64 -25.03 2.10
CA LEU A 59 13.48 -26.47 1.92
C LEU A 59 12.93 -26.75 0.53
N GLY A 60 13.68 -27.48 -0.29
CA GLY A 60 13.34 -27.83 -1.66
C GLY A 60 14.49 -27.64 -2.64
N ASP A 61 14.16 -27.74 -3.93
CA ASP A 61 15.12 -27.67 -5.04
C ASP A 61 14.99 -26.40 -5.89
N SER A 62 14.03 -25.51 -5.57
CA SER A 62 13.72 -24.32 -6.37
C SER A 62 14.64 -23.15 -6.00
N ALA A 63 15.60 -22.85 -6.87
CA ALA A 63 16.46 -21.67 -6.70
C ALA A 63 15.67 -20.34 -6.76
N SER A 64 14.51 -20.31 -7.42
CA SER A 64 13.65 -19.14 -7.45
C SER A 64 13.10 -18.73 -6.09
N ASP A 65 13.00 -19.67 -5.16
CA ASP A 65 12.46 -19.43 -3.82
C ASP A 65 13.49 -18.76 -2.89
N LEU A 66 14.79 -18.81 -3.24
CA LEU A 66 15.85 -18.18 -2.45
C LEU A 66 15.73 -16.65 -2.36
N HIS A 67 15.07 -16.01 -3.34
CA HIS A 67 14.97 -14.54 -3.37
C HIS A 67 14.30 -13.96 -2.12
N VAL A 68 13.28 -14.64 -1.57
CA VAL A 68 12.59 -14.19 -0.35
C VAL A 68 13.51 -14.25 0.87
N ALA A 69 14.25 -15.34 0.99
CA ALA A 69 15.22 -15.52 2.07
C ALA A 69 16.39 -14.53 1.97
N GLN A 70 16.89 -14.29 0.73
CA GLN A 70 17.95 -13.31 0.46
C GLN A 70 17.48 -11.89 0.78
N TRP A 71 16.27 -11.52 0.33
CA TRP A 71 15.67 -10.22 0.67
C TRP A 71 15.67 -9.98 2.19
N PHE A 72 15.34 -10.99 2.98
CA PHE A 72 15.32 -10.86 4.43
C PHE A 72 16.73 -10.72 5.03
N ALA A 73 17.68 -11.51 4.57
CA ALA A 73 19.08 -11.39 4.99
C ALA A 73 19.63 -10.00 4.70
N ASP A 74 19.40 -9.48 3.50
CA ASP A 74 19.83 -8.16 3.06
C ASP A 74 19.16 -7.04 3.88
N LYS A 75 17.89 -7.21 4.23
CA LYS A 75 17.14 -6.24 5.06
C LYS A 75 17.66 -6.13 6.48
N LEU A 76 18.16 -7.22 7.06
CA LEU A 76 18.70 -7.22 8.43
C LEU A 76 20.16 -6.74 8.50
N LYS A 77 20.92 -6.90 7.42
CA LYS A 77 22.37 -6.67 7.38
C LYS A 77 22.80 -5.27 7.83
N PRO A 78 22.14 -4.15 7.43
CA PRO A 78 22.57 -2.80 7.81
C PRO A 78 22.60 -2.58 9.33
N ALA A 79 21.56 -3.02 10.02
CA ALA A 79 21.43 -2.81 11.48
C ALA A 79 22.25 -3.82 12.32
N THR A 80 22.30 -5.08 11.86
CA THR A 80 22.93 -6.18 12.61
C THR A 80 24.40 -6.38 12.30
N SER A 81 24.86 -5.94 11.11
CA SER A 81 26.15 -6.32 10.49
C SER A 81 26.30 -7.84 10.22
N PHE A 82 25.23 -8.63 10.31
CA PHE A 82 25.29 -10.08 10.09
C PHE A 82 25.19 -10.37 8.60
N ASP A 83 26.10 -11.20 8.11
CA ASP A 83 26.10 -11.73 6.75
C ASP A 83 25.47 -13.14 6.77
N LEU A 84 24.13 -13.15 6.94
CA LEU A 84 23.36 -14.39 7.11
C LEU A 84 23.43 -15.23 5.85
N LYS A 85 23.85 -16.48 5.98
CA LYS A 85 23.97 -17.40 4.83
C LYS A 85 22.59 -17.92 4.43
N VAL A 86 22.26 -17.76 3.15
CA VAL A 86 21.05 -18.27 2.53
C VAL A 86 21.38 -19.48 1.67
N SER A 87 20.65 -20.58 1.81
CA SER A 87 20.89 -21.80 1.03
C SER A 87 19.64 -22.68 0.88
N LEU A 88 19.61 -23.49 -0.17
CA LEU A 88 18.67 -24.59 -0.29
C LEU A 88 19.05 -25.70 0.70
N SER A 89 18.05 -26.39 1.25
CA SER A 89 18.24 -27.57 2.09
C SER A 89 17.28 -28.68 1.68
N LYS A 90 17.72 -29.91 1.77
CA LYS A 90 16.87 -31.09 1.54
C LYS A 90 16.26 -31.61 2.85
N GLU A 91 16.83 -31.22 3.98
CA GLU A 91 16.41 -31.62 5.29
C GLU A 91 16.20 -30.43 6.21
N GLU A 92 15.33 -30.59 7.19
CA GLU A 92 15.10 -29.61 8.24
C GLU A 92 16.38 -29.41 9.06
N PRO A 93 16.86 -28.15 9.24
CA PRO A 93 18.01 -27.92 10.12
C PRO A 93 17.66 -28.26 11.57
N LYS A 94 18.60 -28.80 12.30
CA LYS A 94 18.37 -29.25 13.69
C LYS A 94 18.34 -28.10 14.69
N ALA A 95 19.06 -27.01 14.41
CA ALA A 95 19.15 -25.83 15.27
C ALA A 95 19.83 -24.65 14.53
N GLY A 96 19.77 -23.46 15.13
CA GLY A 96 20.57 -22.31 14.73
C GLY A 96 20.11 -21.62 13.43
N GLY A 97 18.86 -21.79 13.02
CA GLY A 97 18.43 -21.26 11.73
C GLY A 97 16.98 -20.79 11.67
N ILE A 98 16.69 -20.18 10.52
CA ILE A 98 15.34 -19.86 10.06
C ILE A 98 15.12 -20.72 8.82
N TYR A 99 14.05 -21.51 8.74
CA TYR A 99 13.81 -22.28 7.55
C TYR A 99 12.39 -22.12 7.01
N LEU A 100 12.34 -22.00 5.70
CA LEU A 100 11.14 -21.78 4.91
C LEU A 100 10.77 -23.10 4.25
N VAL A 101 9.52 -23.52 4.42
CA VAL A 101 9.00 -24.78 3.88
C VAL A 101 7.64 -24.57 3.24
N HIS A 102 7.40 -25.28 2.12
CA HIS A 102 6.06 -25.31 1.56
C HIS A 102 5.13 -26.12 2.48
N ALA A 103 3.99 -25.51 2.85
CA ALA A 103 2.94 -26.21 3.58
C ALA A 103 2.31 -27.30 2.68
N ALA A 104 1.80 -28.36 3.29
CA ALA A 104 1.16 -29.47 2.57
C ALA A 104 -0.26 -29.08 2.11
N ASN A 105 -0.41 -28.03 1.28
CA ASN A 105 -1.67 -27.52 0.73
C ASN A 105 -2.74 -27.24 1.79
N ASP A 106 -2.37 -26.52 2.84
CA ASP A 106 -3.31 -26.04 3.86
C ASP A 106 -4.23 -24.98 3.25
N ALA A 107 -5.47 -25.36 2.94
CA ALA A 107 -6.44 -24.51 2.26
C ALA A 107 -6.74 -23.20 3.03
N ALA A 108 -6.63 -23.21 4.36
CA ALA A 108 -6.88 -22.03 5.18
C ALA A 108 -5.77 -20.97 5.04
N LEU A 109 -4.53 -21.38 4.70
CA LEU A 109 -3.44 -20.44 4.46
C LEU A 109 -3.53 -19.75 3.09
N SER A 110 -4.34 -20.25 2.16
CA SER A 110 -4.46 -19.71 0.79
C SER A 110 -3.09 -19.51 0.11
N ASN A 111 -2.91 -18.41 -0.65
CA ASN A 111 -1.62 -18.09 -1.29
C ASN A 111 -0.70 -17.21 -0.42
N GLU A 112 -1.23 -16.56 0.61
CA GLU A 112 -0.55 -15.48 1.35
C GLU A 112 -0.43 -15.75 2.84
N GLY A 113 -1.16 -16.72 3.36
CA GLY A 113 -1.09 -17.12 4.77
C GLY A 113 0.16 -17.95 5.09
N TYR A 114 0.45 -18.03 6.38
CA TYR A 114 1.60 -18.75 6.91
C TYR A 114 1.34 -19.31 8.31
N GLU A 115 2.12 -20.30 8.68
CA GLU A 115 2.33 -20.73 10.04
C GLU A 115 3.79 -20.48 10.42
N LEU A 116 4.01 -19.77 11.52
CA LEU A 116 5.31 -19.38 12.04
C LEU A 116 5.48 -20.02 13.42
N VAL A 117 6.41 -20.95 13.54
CA VAL A 117 6.76 -21.61 14.81
C VAL A 117 8.16 -21.14 15.23
N ILE A 118 8.24 -20.50 16.38
CA ILE A 118 9.48 -19.97 16.95
C ILE A 118 9.81 -20.77 18.21
N SER A 119 10.85 -21.58 18.14
CA SER A 119 11.45 -22.23 19.28
C SER A 119 12.73 -21.53 19.69
N LYS A 120 13.34 -21.94 20.80
CA LYS A 120 14.64 -21.44 21.23
C LYS A 120 15.75 -21.69 20.20
N ASP A 121 15.68 -22.81 19.50
CA ASP A 121 16.76 -23.28 18.64
C ASP A 121 16.50 -23.03 17.16
N LEU A 122 15.24 -22.81 16.76
CA LEU A 122 14.85 -22.79 15.36
C LEU A 122 13.58 -21.96 15.11
N ILE A 123 13.53 -21.26 13.98
CA ILE A 123 12.33 -20.65 13.45
C ILE A 123 11.89 -21.42 12.20
N LYS A 124 10.66 -21.91 12.20
CA LYS A 124 10.02 -22.55 11.04
C LYS A 124 8.93 -21.68 10.47
N ILE A 125 8.96 -21.48 9.13
CA ILE A 125 7.94 -20.77 8.38
C ILE A 125 7.33 -21.72 7.35
N ALA A 126 6.07 -22.10 7.53
CA ALA A 126 5.33 -22.92 6.58
C ALA A 126 4.29 -22.07 5.84
N ALA A 127 4.28 -22.09 4.50
CA ALA A 127 3.31 -21.39 3.67
C ALA A 127 3.06 -22.15 2.36
N ASN A 128 1.90 -21.93 1.73
CA ASN A 128 1.59 -22.58 0.44
C ASN A 128 2.38 -21.96 -0.72
N LYS A 129 2.71 -20.67 -0.62
CA LYS A 129 3.42 -19.89 -1.67
C LYS A 129 4.48 -18.97 -1.04
N PRO A 130 5.49 -18.53 -1.81
CA PRO A 130 6.53 -17.63 -1.33
C PRO A 130 6.02 -16.31 -0.73
N ALA A 131 4.85 -15.80 -1.16
CA ALA A 131 4.21 -14.63 -0.58
C ALA A 131 3.92 -14.81 0.93
N GLY A 132 3.46 -15.99 1.34
CA GLY A 132 3.24 -16.29 2.76
C GLY A 132 4.53 -16.26 3.57
N TRP A 133 5.66 -16.74 3.00
CA TRP A 133 6.97 -16.60 3.65
C TRP A 133 7.36 -15.13 3.82
N PHE A 134 7.16 -14.32 2.77
CA PHE A 134 7.44 -12.89 2.84
C PHE A 134 6.67 -12.21 3.97
N TYR A 135 5.36 -12.47 4.09
CA TYR A 135 4.55 -11.88 5.16
C TYR A 135 4.91 -12.41 6.56
N ALA A 136 5.33 -13.68 6.68
CA ALA A 136 5.90 -14.20 7.92
C ALA A 136 7.21 -13.49 8.30
N LEU A 137 8.07 -13.20 7.32
CA LEU A 137 9.32 -12.45 7.54
C LEU A 137 9.05 -10.99 7.93
N GLN A 138 7.99 -10.35 7.42
CA GLN A 138 7.54 -9.04 7.92
C GLN A 138 7.11 -9.15 9.40
N THR A 139 6.44 -10.22 9.77
CA THR A 139 6.08 -10.47 11.19
C THR A 139 7.34 -10.66 12.05
N ILE A 140 8.32 -11.43 11.60
CA ILE A 140 9.60 -11.58 12.32
C ILE A 140 10.32 -10.25 12.50
N ARG A 141 10.31 -9.36 11.49
CA ARG A 141 10.85 -7.99 11.61
C ARG A 141 10.17 -7.22 12.73
N GLN A 142 8.85 -7.29 12.83
CA GLN A 142 8.10 -6.62 13.90
C GLN A 142 8.36 -7.25 15.29
N LEU A 143 8.71 -8.52 15.36
CA LEU A 143 9.08 -9.21 16.62
C LEU A 143 10.50 -8.87 17.09
N LEU A 144 11.38 -8.48 16.18
CA LEU A 144 12.72 -7.97 16.52
C LEU A 144 12.64 -6.54 17.10
N PRO A 145 13.62 -6.12 17.91
CA PRO A 145 13.74 -4.72 18.35
C PRO A 145 13.63 -3.75 17.18
N ALA A 146 13.02 -2.58 17.41
CA ALA A 146 12.85 -1.55 16.37
C ALA A 146 14.18 -1.10 15.72
N ASP A 147 15.28 -1.24 16.44
CA ASP A 147 16.64 -0.99 15.94
C ASP A 147 16.98 -1.78 14.67
N VAL A 148 16.30 -2.90 14.39
CA VAL A 148 16.50 -3.69 13.17
C VAL A 148 16.19 -2.91 11.88
N GLU A 149 15.41 -1.85 11.98
CA GLU A 149 15.04 -0.99 10.84
C GLU A 149 16.08 0.09 10.51
N GLN A 150 17.09 0.26 11.37
CA GLN A 150 18.13 1.27 11.16
C GLN A 150 19.04 0.94 9.97
N SER A 151 19.46 1.96 9.25
CA SER A 151 20.42 1.86 8.15
C SER A 151 21.89 1.74 8.60
N THR A 152 22.14 1.81 9.90
CA THR A 152 23.48 1.76 10.52
C THR A 152 23.51 0.71 11.62
N VAL A 153 24.70 0.11 11.82
CA VAL A 153 24.92 -0.95 12.82
C VAL A 153 24.48 -0.52 14.21
N ARG A 154 23.73 -1.40 14.88
CA ARG A 154 23.22 -1.21 16.24
C ARG A 154 23.72 -2.30 17.17
N GLN A 155 23.97 -1.92 18.40
CA GLN A 155 24.29 -2.85 19.50
C GLN A 155 22.98 -3.17 20.25
N ALA A 156 22.29 -4.21 19.79
CA ALA A 156 21.02 -4.65 20.37
C ALA A 156 21.03 -6.16 20.62
N SER A 157 20.17 -6.61 21.52
CA SER A 157 19.89 -8.04 21.68
C SER A 157 18.82 -8.45 20.65
N TRP A 158 19.23 -9.17 19.62
CA TRP A 158 18.35 -9.59 18.52
C TRP A 158 17.55 -10.83 18.93
N GLN A 159 16.67 -10.66 19.91
CA GLN A 159 15.85 -11.74 20.49
C GLN A 159 14.41 -11.64 20.00
N ILE A 160 13.82 -12.82 19.74
CA ILE A 160 12.44 -12.99 19.32
C ILE A 160 11.77 -13.93 20.33
N ALA A 161 10.62 -13.52 20.88
CA ALA A 161 9.85 -14.37 21.79
C ALA A 161 9.41 -15.67 21.10
N THR A 162 9.49 -16.80 21.81
CA THR A 162 9.06 -18.10 21.30
C THR A 162 7.54 -18.25 21.32
N GLY A 163 7.01 -19.03 20.39
CA GLY A 163 5.59 -19.27 20.25
C GLY A 163 5.18 -19.72 18.86
N THR A 164 3.88 -19.70 18.61
CA THR A 164 3.31 -20.05 17.30
C THR A 164 2.37 -18.93 16.84
N ILE A 165 2.48 -18.55 15.58
CA ILE A 165 1.58 -17.59 14.91
C ILE A 165 1.01 -18.30 13.69
N ARG A 166 -0.32 -18.33 13.57
CA ARG A 166 -1.03 -18.74 12.36
C ARG A 166 -1.77 -17.52 11.84
N ASP A 167 -1.54 -17.18 10.57
CA ASP A 167 -1.98 -15.92 10.04
C ASP A 167 -2.29 -15.98 8.54
N TYR A 168 -3.33 -15.27 8.10
CA TYR A 168 -3.75 -15.16 6.70
C TYR A 168 -4.69 -13.95 6.51
N PRO A 169 -4.73 -13.36 5.29
CA PRO A 169 -5.52 -12.16 5.05
C PRO A 169 -7.02 -12.41 4.97
N GLU A 170 -7.81 -11.44 5.46
CA GLU A 170 -9.26 -11.41 5.31
C GLU A 170 -9.67 -11.08 3.86
N TYR A 171 -8.95 -10.16 3.18
CA TYR A 171 -9.21 -9.74 1.82
C TYR A 171 -7.99 -9.97 0.92
N VAL A 172 -8.27 -10.32 -0.35
CA VAL A 172 -7.23 -10.59 -1.35
C VAL A 172 -6.64 -9.31 -1.94
N TYR A 173 -7.36 -8.19 -1.91
CA TYR A 173 -6.92 -6.90 -2.38
C TYR A 173 -6.71 -5.98 -1.16
N ARG A 174 -5.47 -5.56 -0.93
CA ARG A 174 -5.07 -4.69 0.19
C ARG A 174 -4.21 -3.58 -0.40
N GLY A 175 -4.91 -2.55 -0.88
CA GLY A 175 -4.34 -1.50 -1.71
C GLY A 175 -4.00 -0.22 -0.96
N SER A 176 -3.01 0.47 -1.49
CA SER A 176 -2.82 1.89 -1.28
C SER A 176 -2.58 2.55 -2.63
N MET A 177 -3.23 3.68 -2.89
CA MET A 177 -3.02 4.47 -4.09
C MET A 177 -2.07 5.63 -3.78
N LEU A 178 -1.21 5.95 -4.74
CA LEU A 178 -0.39 7.15 -4.76
C LEU A 178 -0.67 7.93 -6.05
N ASP A 179 -1.19 9.13 -5.90
CA ASP A 179 -1.28 10.11 -6.97
C ASP A 179 0.11 10.68 -7.27
N VAL A 180 0.58 10.47 -8.49
CA VAL A 180 1.84 11.04 -9.00
C VAL A 180 1.58 12.07 -10.10
N ALA A 181 0.29 12.35 -10.39
CA ALA A 181 -0.13 13.26 -11.42
C ALA A 181 -0.24 14.71 -10.92
N ARG A 182 -0.85 14.95 -9.75
CA ARG A 182 -0.97 16.30 -9.18
C ARG A 182 0.40 16.85 -8.79
N HIS A 183 1.23 16.06 -8.11
CA HIS A 183 2.66 16.32 -7.95
C HIS A 183 3.45 15.07 -8.38
N PHE A 184 4.61 15.28 -8.99
CA PHE A 184 5.47 14.21 -9.45
C PHE A 184 6.41 13.74 -8.33
N PHE A 185 6.48 12.43 -8.13
CA PHE A 185 7.40 11.78 -7.20
C PHE A 185 8.42 10.93 -7.96
N SER A 186 9.67 10.95 -7.50
CA SER A 186 10.75 10.22 -8.14
C SER A 186 10.58 8.69 -8.04
N VAL A 187 11.35 7.94 -8.83
CA VAL A 187 11.40 6.46 -8.73
C VAL A 187 11.76 6.02 -7.31
N ASP A 188 12.67 6.73 -6.66
CA ASP A 188 13.13 6.41 -5.31
C ASP A 188 12.03 6.68 -4.26
N ASP A 189 11.24 7.73 -4.41
CA ASP A 189 10.08 8.01 -3.56
C ASP A 189 9.02 6.92 -3.68
N VAL A 190 8.71 6.49 -4.92
CA VAL A 190 7.76 5.38 -5.15
C VAL A 190 8.29 4.08 -4.55
N LYS A 191 9.58 3.78 -4.69
CA LYS A 191 10.21 2.61 -4.05
C LYS A 191 10.17 2.70 -2.53
N ARG A 192 10.40 3.88 -1.96
CA ARG A 192 10.23 4.12 -0.52
C ARG A 192 8.79 3.84 -0.08
N TYR A 193 7.80 4.32 -0.84
CA TYR A 193 6.39 4.05 -0.55
C TYR A 193 6.06 2.55 -0.62
N ILE A 194 6.60 1.83 -1.61
CA ILE A 194 6.48 0.36 -1.71
C ILE A 194 7.04 -0.33 -0.45
N ASP A 195 8.19 0.08 0.06
CA ASP A 195 8.78 -0.48 1.28
C ASP A 195 7.90 -0.24 2.51
N LEU A 196 7.29 0.96 2.59
CA LEU A 196 6.40 1.33 3.71
C LEU A 196 5.14 0.47 3.73
N ILE A 197 4.45 0.33 2.58
CA ILE A 197 3.22 -0.47 2.49
C ILE A 197 3.50 -1.98 2.66
N ALA A 198 4.64 -2.48 2.14
CA ALA A 198 5.07 -3.87 2.32
C ALA A 198 5.25 -4.25 3.79
N THR A 199 5.73 -3.32 4.63
CA THR A 199 5.96 -3.54 6.07
C THR A 199 4.68 -3.97 6.80
N TYR A 200 3.53 -3.50 6.32
CA TYR A 200 2.21 -3.78 6.88
C TYR A 200 1.38 -4.76 6.03
N LYS A 201 2.03 -5.56 5.16
CA LYS A 201 1.41 -6.66 4.39
C LYS A 201 0.36 -6.18 3.36
N MET A 202 0.46 -4.93 2.90
CA MET A 202 -0.28 -4.50 1.72
C MET A 202 0.30 -5.20 0.49
N ASN A 203 -0.54 -5.50 -0.51
CA ASN A 203 -0.13 -6.25 -1.69
C ASN A 203 -0.45 -5.56 -3.03
N ILE A 204 -1.03 -4.36 -2.98
CA ILE A 204 -1.35 -3.56 -4.16
C ILE A 204 -0.80 -2.14 -3.96
N LEU A 205 -0.11 -1.62 -4.98
CA LEU A 205 0.11 -0.19 -5.16
C LEU A 205 -0.61 0.26 -6.43
N HIS A 206 -1.65 1.05 -6.26
CA HIS A 206 -2.34 1.74 -7.33
C HIS A 206 -1.59 3.05 -7.63
N LEU A 207 -1.14 3.23 -8.86
CA LEU A 207 -0.47 4.46 -9.32
C LEU A 207 -1.41 5.25 -10.23
N HIS A 208 -1.82 6.42 -9.77
CA HIS A 208 -2.60 7.37 -10.55
C HIS A 208 -1.64 8.17 -11.44
N LEU A 209 -1.53 7.74 -12.72
CA LEU A 209 -0.44 8.16 -13.63
C LEU A 209 -0.80 9.33 -14.53
N SER A 210 -2.07 9.72 -14.60
CA SER A 210 -2.52 10.83 -15.43
C SER A 210 -3.71 11.56 -14.83
N ASP A 211 -3.68 12.89 -14.93
CA ASP A 211 -4.74 13.78 -14.51
C ASP A 211 -4.65 15.11 -15.28
N ASP A 212 -5.46 16.09 -14.92
CA ASP A 212 -5.47 17.43 -15.53
C ASP A 212 -4.11 18.14 -15.45
N GLN A 213 -3.37 17.93 -14.34
CA GLN A 213 -2.10 18.61 -14.08
C GLN A 213 -0.89 17.88 -14.64
N GLY A 214 -1.01 16.57 -14.93
CA GLY A 214 0.17 15.84 -15.35
C GLY A 214 -0.10 14.47 -15.99
N TRP A 215 0.75 14.15 -16.97
CA TRP A 215 0.86 12.83 -17.56
C TRP A 215 2.21 12.20 -17.20
N ARG A 216 2.25 11.10 -16.46
CA ARG A 216 3.46 10.64 -15.77
C ARG A 216 4.08 9.35 -16.30
N ILE A 217 3.58 8.80 -17.40
CA ILE A 217 4.13 7.57 -18.02
C ILE A 217 4.43 7.77 -19.50
N GLU A 218 5.65 7.35 -19.93
CA GLU A 218 6.03 7.40 -21.33
C GLU A 218 5.18 6.45 -22.17
N ILE A 219 4.51 7.01 -23.20
CA ILE A 219 3.84 6.28 -24.28
C ILE A 219 4.56 6.59 -25.57
N LYS A 220 5.29 5.61 -26.10
CA LYS A 220 6.20 5.82 -27.26
C LYS A 220 5.46 6.23 -28.52
N SER A 221 4.24 5.72 -28.72
CA SER A 221 3.38 6.12 -29.84
C SER A 221 2.80 7.53 -29.69
N TRP A 222 2.82 8.12 -28.48
CA TRP A 222 2.29 9.43 -28.15
C TRP A 222 3.27 10.27 -27.32
N PRO A 223 4.45 10.64 -27.90
CA PRO A 223 5.57 11.20 -27.11
C PRO A 223 5.31 12.60 -26.52
N ASN A 224 4.33 13.35 -27.05
CA ASN A 224 4.00 14.66 -26.47
C ASN A 224 3.31 14.53 -25.11
N LEU A 225 2.71 13.39 -24.77
CA LEU A 225 2.09 13.20 -23.46
C LEU A 225 3.05 13.52 -22.32
N THR A 226 4.29 13.02 -22.39
CA THR A 226 5.31 13.31 -21.38
C THR A 226 6.04 14.62 -21.65
N ARG A 227 6.31 14.95 -22.94
CA ARG A 227 7.03 16.16 -23.29
C ARG A 227 6.26 17.45 -22.95
N VAL A 228 4.94 17.45 -23.14
CA VAL A 228 4.04 18.57 -22.85
C VAL A 228 3.29 18.31 -21.55
N GLY A 229 2.46 17.24 -21.48
CA GLY A 229 1.64 16.92 -20.32
C GLY A 229 2.43 16.56 -19.07
N GLY A 230 3.69 16.14 -19.19
CA GLY A 230 4.58 15.86 -18.05
C GLY A 230 5.39 17.06 -17.56
N SER A 231 5.26 18.24 -18.16
CA SER A 231 6.13 19.39 -17.92
C SER A 231 5.68 20.35 -16.81
N THR A 232 4.59 20.03 -16.13
CA THR A 232 4.08 20.85 -15.01
C THR A 232 3.39 19.97 -13.97
N GLU A 233 2.90 20.61 -12.90
CA GLU A 233 2.19 20.01 -11.77
C GLU A 233 1.35 21.09 -11.07
N VAL A 234 0.63 20.76 -10.01
CA VAL A 234 -0.10 21.75 -9.20
C VAL A 234 0.82 22.89 -8.77
N GLY A 235 0.36 24.13 -8.88
CA GLY A 235 1.15 25.32 -8.55
C GLY A 235 2.18 25.70 -9.61
N GLY A 236 2.33 24.97 -10.71
CA GLY A 236 3.24 25.30 -11.81
C GLY A 236 4.68 24.85 -11.62
N GLY A 237 4.92 23.84 -10.81
CA GLY A 237 6.23 23.19 -10.66
C GLY A 237 6.72 22.52 -11.96
N ALA A 238 7.92 21.96 -11.92
CA ALA A 238 8.59 21.40 -13.09
C ALA A 238 7.98 20.09 -13.60
N GLY A 239 7.12 19.45 -12.80
CA GLY A 239 6.55 18.14 -13.12
C GLY A 239 7.61 17.04 -13.27
N GLY A 240 7.31 16.05 -14.09
CA GLY A 240 8.16 14.90 -14.35
C GLY A 240 7.37 13.75 -14.95
N PHE A 241 8.06 12.67 -15.28
CA PHE A 241 7.43 11.45 -15.78
C PHE A 241 8.37 10.25 -15.62
N TYR A 242 7.84 9.05 -15.67
CA TYR A 242 8.60 7.81 -15.74
C TYR A 242 8.77 7.38 -17.20
N THR A 243 10.00 7.09 -17.61
CA THR A 243 10.22 6.30 -18.82
C THR A 243 9.66 4.89 -18.64
N GLN A 244 9.39 4.17 -19.73
CA GLN A 244 8.94 2.78 -19.62
C GLN A 244 9.93 1.89 -18.85
N GLU A 245 11.22 2.17 -18.95
CA GLU A 245 12.26 1.43 -18.22
C GLU A 245 12.21 1.75 -16.71
N GLN A 246 12.03 3.01 -16.33
CA GLN A 246 11.85 3.41 -14.92
C GLN A 246 10.57 2.80 -14.33
N TYR A 247 9.49 2.77 -15.12
CA TYR A 247 8.25 2.13 -14.68
C TYR A 247 8.42 0.62 -14.50
N LYS A 248 9.10 -0.08 -15.42
CA LYS A 248 9.44 -1.50 -15.26
C LYS A 248 10.30 -1.78 -14.03
N ASP A 249 11.21 -0.87 -13.69
CA ASP A 249 12.03 -0.96 -12.49
C ASP A 249 11.17 -0.83 -11.21
N ILE A 250 10.21 0.11 -11.18
CA ILE A 250 9.21 0.20 -10.11
C ILE A 250 8.40 -1.11 -10.00
N VAL A 251 7.90 -1.61 -11.12
CA VAL A 251 7.11 -2.86 -11.17
C VAL A 251 7.91 -4.04 -10.64
N LYS A 252 9.17 -4.18 -11.07
CA LYS A 252 10.05 -5.27 -10.59
C LYS A 252 10.33 -5.15 -9.10
N TYR A 253 10.60 -3.94 -8.61
CA TYR A 253 10.85 -3.66 -7.20
C TYR A 253 9.64 -4.01 -6.32
N ALA A 254 8.43 -3.72 -6.80
CA ALA A 254 7.17 -4.08 -6.15
C ALA A 254 6.97 -5.61 -6.14
N GLN A 255 7.21 -6.28 -7.29
CA GLN A 255 7.08 -7.73 -7.41
C GLN A 255 8.00 -8.50 -6.44
N ASP A 256 9.23 -8.00 -6.22
CA ASP A 256 10.17 -8.59 -5.26
C ASP A 256 9.68 -8.50 -3.80
N ARG A 257 8.61 -7.72 -3.57
CA ARG A 257 7.89 -7.54 -2.30
C ARG A 257 6.46 -8.07 -2.34
N PHE A 258 6.11 -8.85 -3.36
CA PHE A 258 4.75 -9.39 -3.57
C PHE A 258 3.67 -8.30 -3.64
N ILE A 259 4.04 -7.12 -4.15
CA ILE A 259 3.13 -6.01 -4.44
C ILE A 259 2.88 -5.98 -5.95
N THR A 260 1.60 -5.94 -6.32
CA THR A 260 1.16 -5.73 -7.69
C THR A 260 0.94 -4.25 -7.94
N ILE A 261 1.53 -3.72 -9.01
CA ILE A 261 1.22 -2.37 -9.49
C ILE A 261 -0.07 -2.43 -10.30
N VAL A 262 -1.00 -1.53 -9.96
CA VAL A 262 -2.22 -1.24 -10.74
C VAL A 262 -2.04 0.16 -11.33
N PRO A 263 -1.74 0.29 -12.63
CA PRO A 263 -1.66 1.60 -13.26
C PRO A 263 -3.04 2.14 -13.56
N GLU A 264 -3.24 3.43 -13.32
CA GLU A 264 -4.43 4.17 -13.72
C GLU A 264 -4.11 5.18 -14.81
N ILE A 265 -4.96 5.19 -15.83
CA ILE A 265 -5.10 6.26 -16.80
C ILE A 265 -6.55 6.71 -16.74
N ASP A 266 -6.79 7.87 -16.17
CA ASP A 266 -8.14 8.38 -15.99
C ASP A 266 -8.74 8.89 -17.29
N MET A 267 -10.04 8.62 -17.49
CA MET A 267 -10.80 9.00 -18.68
C MET A 267 -12.32 8.82 -18.47
N PRO A 268 -13.18 9.59 -19.18
CA PRO A 268 -12.86 10.64 -20.15
C PRO A 268 -12.55 11.99 -19.51
N GLY A 269 -12.89 12.21 -18.23
CA GLY A 269 -12.51 13.36 -17.42
C GLY A 269 -11.05 13.29 -16.98
N HIS A 270 -10.57 14.29 -16.23
CA HIS A 270 -9.20 14.34 -15.68
C HIS A 270 -8.11 14.21 -16.76
N THR A 271 -8.31 14.85 -17.93
CA THR A 271 -7.50 14.61 -19.12
C THR A 271 -6.83 15.85 -19.70
N ASN A 272 -6.85 17.00 -19.00
CA ASN A 272 -6.30 18.24 -19.55
C ASN A 272 -4.84 18.13 -19.98
N ALA A 273 -3.99 17.38 -19.26
CA ALA A 273 -2.60 17.18 -19.65
C ALA A 273 -2.49 16.45 -21.01
N ALA A 274 -3.36 15.48 -21.29
CA ALA A 274 -3.42 14.81 -22.59
C ALA A 274 -3.98 15.75 -23.68
N LEU A 275 -5.02 16.53 -23.37
CA LEU A 275 -5.62 17.50 -24.28
C LEU A 275 -4.63 18.61 -24.66
N ALA A 276 -3.84 19.11 -23.72
CA ALA A 276 -2.78 20.09 -23.98
C ALA A 276 -1.64 19.50 -24.83
N SER A 277 -1.46 18.18 -24.77
CA SER A 277 -0.44 17.48 -25.54
C SER A 277 -0.83 17.22 -27.00
N TYR A 278 -2.15 17.03 -27.27
CA TYR A 278 -2.69 16.65 -28.57
C TYR A 278 -4.06 17.29 -28.84
N GLU A 279 -4.09 18.27 -29.72
CA GLU A 279 -5.29 19.04 -30.07
C GLU A 279 -6.45 18.14 -30.56
N GLU A 280 -6.14 17.08 -31.29
CA GLU A 280 -7.13 16.15 -31.84
C GLU A 280 -7.95 15.39 -30.77
N LEU A 281 -7.54 15.39 -29.51
CA LEU A 281 -8.25 14.74 -28.40
C LEU A 281 -9.34 15.60 -27.76
N HIS A 282 -9.40 16.89 -28.07
CA HIS A 282 -10.37 17.82 -27.48
C HIS A 282 -11.82 17.52 -27.85
N SER A 283 -12.74 17.70 -26.90
CA SER A 283 -14.17 17.73 -27.18
C SER A 283 -14.55 19.01 -27.97
N THR A 284 -15.33 18.85 -29.03
CA THR A 284 -15.85 20.02 -29.78
C THR A 284 -16.94 20.79 -29.02
N ALA A 285 -17.50 20.22 -27.96
CA ALA A 285 -18.48 20.89 -27.11
C ALA A 285 -17.84 22.03 -26.31
N ASP A 286 -16.59 21.86 -25.87
CA ASP A 286 -15.84 22.86 -25.10
C ASP A 286 -15.53 24.12 -25.92
N LEU A 287 -15.48 24.03 -27.26
CA LEU A 287 -15.32 25.14 -28.18
C LEU A 287 -16.62 25.97 -28.41
N ARG A 288 -17.76 25.46 -27.94
CA ARG A 288 -19.08 26.09 -28.17
C ARG A 288 -19.64 26.85 -26.98
N SER A 289 -19.14 26.59 -25.77
CA SER A 289 -19.66 27.20 -24.54
C SER A 289 -19.26 28.67 -24.36
N ASN A 290 -18.27 29.19 -25.12
CA ASN A 290 -17.80 30.57 -25.06
C ASN A 290 -17.98 31.26 -26.41
N ALA A 291 -19.22 31.61 -26.74
CA ALA A 291 -19.60 32.21 -28.02
C ALA A 291 -19.03 33.64 -28.30
N GLU A 292 -18.27 34.26 -27.39
CA GLU A 292 -17.74 35.62 -27.52
C GLU A 292 -16.29 35.84 -27.06
N GLY A 293 -15.46 34.76 -26.95
CA GLY A 293 -14.02 34.87 -26.64
C GLY A 293 -13.12 34.70 -27.86
N PRO A 294 -11.82 35.08 -27.79
CA PRO A 294 -10.88 34.86 -28.88
C PRO A 294 -10.77 33.36 -29.17
N LYS A 295 -10.70 33.01 -30.44
CA LYS A 295 -10.52 31.63 -30.94
C LYS A 295 -9.10 31.13 -30.64
N ASP A 296 -8.77 30.96 -29.38
CA ASP A 296 -7.56 30.25 -28.99
C ASP A 296 -7.94 28.77 -28.86
N THR A 297 -7.58 27.97 -29.86
CA THR A 297 -7.91 26.56 -29.95
C THR A 297 -6.92 25.68 -29.15
N ALA A 298 -5.89 26.30 -28.58
CA ALA A 298 -4.90 25.60 -27.77
C ALA A 298 -5.38 25.44 -26.32
N ILE A 299 -5.43 24.21 -25.82
CA ILE A 299 -5.62 23.96 -24.39
C ILE A 299 -4.28 24.20 -23.69
N ASN A 300 -4.32 25.04 -22.66
CA ASN A 300 -3.16 25.31 -21.83
C ASN A 300 -2.99 24.20 -20.79
N LEU A 301 -1.75 24.00 -20.36
CA LEU A 301 -1.44 23.18 -19.19
C LEU A 301 -2.18 23.75 -17.97
N TYR A 302 -2.72 22.86 -17.16
CA TYR A 302 -3.46 23.22 -15.94
C TYR A 302 -2.60 23.02 -14.70
N THR A 303 -2.65 23.96 -13.77
CA THR A 303 -1.85 23.95 -12.54
C THR A 303 -2.69 24.22 -11.29
N GLY A 304 -4.02 24.28 -11.44
CA GLY A 304 -4.97 24.41 -10.33
C GLY A 304 -5.41 23.06 -9.76
N THR A 305 -6.44 23.08 -8.93
CA THR A 305 -7.00 21.90 -8.25
C THR A 305 -8.49 21.70 -8.52
N GLU A 306 -9.08 22.46 -9.44
CA GLU A 306 -10.46 22.27 -9.87
C GLU A 306 -10.60 20.99 -10.69
N VAL A 307 -11.75 20.30 -10.61
CA VAL A 307 -12.02 19.01 -11.25
C VAL A 307 -13.24 19.07 -12.18
N GLY A 308 -13.42 18.06 -13.02
CA GLY A 308 -14.63 17.85 -13.82
C GLY A 308 -14.79 18.74 -15.06
N PHE A 309 -13.80 19.57 -15.39
CA PHE A 309 -13.88 20.52 -16.51
C PHE A 309 -13.33 19.98 -17.84
N SER A 310 -12.46 18.98 -17.80
CA SER A 310 -11.82 18.39 -18.98
C SER A 310 -12.54 17.13 -19.47
N SER A 311 -12.49 16.87 -20.77
CA SER A 311 -13.04 15.64 -21.34
C SER A 311 -12.44 15.32 -22.70
N LEU A 312 -12.12 14.05 -22.94
CA LEU A 312 -11.78 13.51 -24.26
C LEU A 312 -12.95 13.62 -25.25
N ARG A 313 -12.65 13.69 -26.53
CA ARG A 313 -13.63 13.60 -27.64
C ARG A 313 -14.19 12.18 -27.77
N THR A 314 -15.26 11.86 -27.07
CA THR A 314 -15.81 10.52 -26.94
C THR A 314 -16.31 9.87 -28.25
N HIS A 315 -16.61 10.68 -29.28
CA HIS A 315 -17.13 10.20 -30.59
C HIS A 315 -16.07 10.11 -31.70
N GLN A 316 -14.82 10.51 -31.43
CA GLN A 316 -13.80 10.57 -32.46
C GLN A 316 -13.00 9.26 -32.55
N PRO A 317 -12.74 8.72 -33.77
CA PRO A 317 -11.90 7.53 -33.93
C PRO A 317 -10.48 7.71 -33.37
N VAL A 318 -9.92 8.92 -33.43
CA VAL A 318 -8.59 9.22 -32.92
C VAL A 318 -8.50 9.03 -31.42
N THR A 319 -9.55 9.34 -30.67
CA THR A 319 -9.62 9.12 -29.21
C THR A 319 -9.49 7.64 -28.87
N TYR A 320 -10.21 6.79 -29.58
CA TYR A 320 -10.11 5.34 -29.35
C TYR A 320 -8.79 4.75 -29.82
N LYS A 321 -8.20 5.29 -30.88
CA LYS A 321 -6.85 4.92 -31.28
C LYS A 321 -5.82 5.31 -30.20
N PHE A 322 -5.94 6.51 -29.64
CA PHE A 322 -5.13 6.98 -28.52
C PHE A 322 -5.24 6.03 -27.33
N ILE A 323 -6.46 5.74 -26.89
CA ILE A 323 -6.71 4.86 -25.73
C ILE A 323 -6.17 3.44 -25.98
N ASP A 324 -6.37 2.90 -27.17
CA ASP A 324 -5.86 1.56 -27.53
C ASP A 324 -4.33 1.50 -27.49
N ASP A 325 -3.67 2.49 -28.04
CA ASP A 325 -2.21 2.59 -28.03
C ASP A 325 -1.66 2.71 -26.60
N VAL A 326 -2.29 3.52 -25.75
CA VAL A 326 -1.92 3.70 -24.33
C VAL A 326 -2.09 2.39 -23.56
N ILE A 327 -3.27 1.77 -23.66
CA ILE A 327 -3.56 0.50 -22.95
C ILE A 327 -2.61 -0.59 -23.45
N ARG A 328 -2.37 -0.70 -24.75
CA ARG A 328 -1.46 -1.69 -25.34
C ARG A 328 -0.05 -1.56 -24.79
N GLU A 329 0.51 -0.34 -24.77
CA GLU A 329 1.87 -0.12 -24.28
C GLU A 329 1.97 -0.36 -22.77
N LEU A 330 0.99 0.12 -22.00
CA LEU A 330 0.94 -0.05 -20.55
C LEU A 330 0.75 -1.53 -20.15
N ALA A 331 -0.13 -2.25 -20.85
CA ALA A 331 -0.36 -3.68 -20.62
C ALA A 331 0.90 -4.52 -20.86
N ALA A 332 1.71 -4.14 -21.87
CA ALA A 332 2.96 -4.84 -22.21
C ALA A 332 4.06 -4.72 -21.14
N ILE A 333 4.03 -3.65 -20.33
CA ILE A 333 5.04 -3.38 -19.29
C ILE A 333 4.51 -3.60 -17.87
N THR A 334 3.23 -3.99 -17.73
CA THR A 334 2.58 -4.23 -16.44
C THR A 334 2.14 -5.69 -16.36
N PRO A 335 2.87 -6.57 -15.69
CA PRO A 335 2.53 -7.98 -15.58
C PRO A 335 1.30 -8.26 -14.69
N GLY A 336 0.90 -7.32 -13.81
CA GLY A 336 -0.31 -7.39 -13.01
C GLY A 336 -1.58 -7.56 -13.86
N PRO A 337 -2.65 -8.13 -13.30
CA PRO A 337 -3.85 -8.45 -14.07
C PRO A 337 -4.74 -7.24 -14.38
N TRP A 338 -4.56 -6.11 -13.70
CA TRP A 338 -5.49 -4.99 -13.76
C TRP A 338 -4.91 -3.75 -14.44
N ILE A 339 -5.79 -3.01 -15.13
CA ILE A 339 -5.62 -1.60 -15.49
C ILE A 339 -6.83 -0.85 -14.92
N HIS A 340 -6.58 0.24 -14.22
CA HIS A 340 -7.60 1.17 -13.75
C HIS A 340 -7.84 2.25 -14.82
N ILE A 341 -9.11 2.51 -15.14
CA ILE A 341 -9.52 3.42 -16.23
C ILE A 341 -10.19 4.70 -15.72
N GLY A 342 -10.08 4.99 -14.42
CA GLY A 342 -10.72 6.15 -13.80
C GLY A 342 -12.23 6.11 -13.91
N GLY A 343 -12.79 7.16 -14.47
CA GLY A 343 -14.22 7.29 -14.78
C GLY A 343 -14.99 8.23 -13.89
N ASP A 344 -14.34 8.80 -12.88
CA ASP A 344 -14.92 9.71 -11.92
C ASP A 344 -15.06 11.12 -12.46
N GLU A 345 -15.93 11.89 -11.81
CA GLU A 345 -16.12 13.34 -11.96
C GLU A 345 -16.16 13.89 -13.40
N SER A 346 -16.53 13.07 -14.40
CA SER A 346 -16.60 13.48 -15.81
C SER A 346 -17.77 14.42 -16.08
N HIS A 347 -17.81 15.57 -15.39
CA HIS A 347 -18.93 16.51 -15.43
C HIS A 347 -19.10 17.19 -16.78
N SER A 348 -18.02 17.31 -17.56
CA SER A 348 -18.03 17.86 -18.93
C SER A 348 -18.46 16.84 -20.00
N THR A 349 -18.73 15.58 -19.61
CA THR A 349 -19.21 14.52 -20.50
C THR A 349 -20.66 14.20 -20.20
N SER A 350 -21.55 14.28 -21.20
CA SER A 350 -22.96 13.89 -21.02
C SER A 350 -23.08 12.42 -20.67
N LYS A 351 -24.15 12.01 -19.97
CA LYS A 351 -24.39 10.58 -19.69
C LYS A 351 -24.57 9.75 -20.96
N GLU A 352 -25.16 10.35 -21.99
CA GLU A 352 -25.36 9.74 -23.30
C GLU A 352 -24.04 9.43 -24.00
N ASP A 353 -22.99 10.18 -23.70
CA ASP A 353 -21.64 10.01 -24.23
C ASP A 353 -20.76 9.14 -23.31
N TYR A 354 -20.87 9.34 -22.01
CA TYR A 354 -20.10 8.64 -21.00
C TYR A 354 -20.36 7.12 -21.00
N ILE A 355 -21.63 6.72 -21.01
CA ILE A 355 -22.01 5.30 -20.91
C ILE A 355 -21.45 4.44 -22.06
N PRO A 356 -21.64 4.81 -23.36
CA PRO A 356 -21.05 4.05 -24.44
C PRO A 356 -19.52 4.14 -24.48
N PHE A 357 -18.94 5.28 -24.10
CA PHE A 357 -17.49 5.46 -24.02
C PHE A 357 -16.88 4.47 -23.02
N MET A 358 -17.31 4.49 -21.76
CA MET A 358 -16.78 3.60 -20.72
C MET A 358 -17.05 2.12 -21.04
N SER A 359 -18.19 1.80 -21.65
CA SER A 359 -18.47 0.43 -22.09
C SER A 359 -17.46 -0.06 -23.14
N ARG A 360 -17.04 0.81 -24.07
CA ARG A 360 -16.07 0.50 -25.10
C ARG A 360 -14.64 0.42 -24.55
N VAL A 361 -14.26 1.32 -23.67
CA VAL A 361 -12.92 1.32 -23.03
C VAL A 361 -12.70 0.03 -22.25
N GLN A 362 -13.69 -0.45 -21.48
CA GLN A 362 -13.60 -1.73 -20.78
C GLN A 362 -13.29 -2.89 -21.75
N GLN A 363 -13.95 -2.92 -22.91
CA GLN A 363 -13.69 -3.94 -23.94
C GLN A 363 -12.26 -3.87 -24.50
N MET A 364 -11.72 -2.64 -24.64
CA MET A 364 -10.36 -2.44 -25.12
C MET A 364 -9.33 -2.97 -24.11
N VAL A 365 -9.51 -2.70 -22.80
CA VAL A 365 -8.66 -3.27 -21.74
C VAL A 365 -8.65 -4.80 -21.78
N ILE A 366 -9.84 -5.40 -21.92
CA ILE A 366 -9.98 -6.86 -22.01
C ILE A 366 -9.32 -7.42 -23.27
N ALA A 367 -9.42 -6.73 -24.40
CA ALA A 367 -8.77 -7.13 -25.65
C ALA A 367 -7.23 -7.19 -25.52
N HIS A 368 -6.65 -6.41 -24.63
CA HIS A 368 -5.22 -6.46 -24.27
C HIS A 368 -4.89 -7.43 -23.13
N GLY A 369 -5.82 -8.32 -22.76
CA GLY A 369 -5.61 -9.39 -21.77
C GLY A 369 -5.61 -8.92 -20.31
N LYS A 370 -6.16 -7.73 -20.03
CA LYS A 370 -6.25 -7.17 -18.67
C LYS A 370 -7.70 -7.18 -18.17
N GLN A 371 -7.85 -7.10 -16.85
CA GLN A 371 -9.12 -6.87 -16.17
C GLN A 371 -9.25 -5.37 -15.85
N VAL A 372 -10.48 -4.91 -15.79
CA VAL A 372 -10.80 -3.50 -15.55
C VAL A 372 -11.00 -3.24 -14.07
N ILE A 373 -10.41 -2.16 -13.58
CA ILE A 373 -10.86 -1.44 -12.38
C ILE A 373 -11.29 -0.04 -12.83
N GLY A 374 -12.26 0.57 -12.15
CA GLY A 374 -12.61 1.99 -12.31
C GLY A 374 -13.42 2.47 -11.13
N TRP A 375 -13.49 3.79 -10.97
CA TRP A 375 -14.24 4.43 -9.89
C TRP A 375 -15.73 4.12 -10.00
N ASP A 376 -16.51 4.37 -8.96
CA ASP A 376 -17.87 3.79 -8.85
C ASP A 376 -18.84 4.27 -9.95
N GLU A 377 -18.57 5.38 -10.63
CA GLU A 377 -19.35 5.88 -11.77
C GLU A 377 -19.36 4.94 -12.99
N ILE A 378 -18.30 4.12 -13.17
CA ILE A 378 -18.30 3.16 -14.29
C ILE A 378 -19.45 2.14 -14.20
N ALA A 379 -20.05 1.98 -13.01
CA ALA A 379 -21.25 1.17 -12.82
C ALA A 379 -22.43 1.62 -13.68
N LEU A 380 -22.48 2.87 -14.11
CA LEU A 380 -23.50 3.39 -15.02
C LEU A 380 -23.40 2.74 -16.41
N SER A 381 -22.21 2.35 -16.83
CA SER A 381 -21.93 1.74 -18.13
C SER A 381 -22.29 0.24 -18.18
N THR A 382 -22.09 -0.39 -19.35
CA THR A 382 -22.17 -1.85 -19.46
C THR A 382 -20.92 -2.48 -18.83
N ILE A 383 -21.08 -3.03 -17.63
CA ILE A 383 -20.01 -3.72 -16.92
C ILE A 383 -19.62 -5.00 -17.65
N GLN A 384 -18.34 -5.15 -17.93
CA GLN A 384 -17.78 -6.34 -18.55
C GLN A 384 -17.48 -7.44 -17.50
N PRO A 385 -17.37 -8.72 -17.89
CA PRO A 385 -17.01 -9.78 -16.96
C PRO A 385 -15.70 -9.51 -16.22
N ASN A 386 -15.67 -9.78 -14.91
CA ASN A 386 -14.54 -9.56 -14.00
C ASN A 386 -14.12 -8.09 -13.81
N THR A 387 -14.91 -7.12 -14.26
CA THR A 387 -14.70 -5.72 -13.89
C THR A 387 -14.87 -5.56 -12.38
N VAL A 388 -13.98 -4.80 -11.79
CA VAL A 388 -14.01 -4.40 -10.38
C VAL A 388 -14.35 -2.91 -10.31
N VAL A 389 -15.26 -2.56 -9.41
CA VAL A 389 -15.69 -1.17 -9.20
C VAL A 389 -15.10 -0.68 -7.88
N GLN A 390 -14.42 0.45 -7.91
CA GLN A 390 -13.83 1.06 -6.73
C GLN A 390 -14.80 2.08 -6.13
N PHE A 391 -15.37 1.74 -4.98
CA PHE A 391 -16.28 2.61 -4.25
C PHE A 391 -15.53 3.74 -3.56
N TRP A 392 -15.86 4.98 -3.89
CA TRP A 392 -15.32 6.15 -3.20
C TRP A 392 -16.40 7.10 -2.64
N ALA A 393 -17.50 7.30 -3.36
CA ALA A 393 -18.49 8.30 -3.00
C ALA A 393 -19.94 7.80 -3.04
N ASP A 394 -20.41 7.16 -4.12
CA ASP A 394 -21.82 6.88 -4.36
C ASP A 394 -22.19 5.40 -4.09
N ALA A 395 -22.93 5.21 -2.99
CA ALA A 395 -23.41 3.88 -2.60
C ALA A 395 -24.40 3.28 -3.63
N GLU A 396 -25.17 4.08 -4.35
CA GLU A 396 -26.10 3.59 -5.38
C GLU A 396 -25.35 3.09 -6.62
N ASN A 397 -24.25 3.77 -7.02
CA ASN A 397 -23.36 3.26 -8.07
C ASN A 397 -22.77 1.90 -7.69
N SER A 398 -22.26 1.76 -6.46
CA SER A 398 -21.73 0.49 -5.97
C SER A 398 -22.78 -0.61 -5.88
N LYS A 399 -24.01 -0.28 -5.48
CA LYS A 399 -25.15 -1.19 -5.49
C LYS A 399 -25.48 -1.62 -6.92
N LEU A 400 -25.47 -0.69 -7.86
CA LEU A 400 -25.67 -0.99 -9.29
C LEU A 400 -24.56 -1.92 -9.80
N ALA A 401 -23.29 -1.67 -9.46
CA ALA A 401 -22.17 -2.54 -9.81
C ALA A 401 -22.38 -3.97 -9.31
N VAL A 402 -22.72 -4.14 -8.03
CA VAL A 402 -23.01 -5.45 -7.43
C VAL A 402 -24.18 -6.14 -8.14
N SER A 403 -25.25 -5.40 -8.48
CA SER A 403 -26.40 -5.96 -9.21
C SER A 403 -26.04 -6.46 -10.62
N LYS A 404 -24.99 -5.88 -11.22
CA LYS A 404 -24.40 -6.29 -12.51
C LYS A 404 -23.32 -7.38 -12.37
N GLY A 405 -23.07 -7.87 -11.16
CA GLY A 405 -22.12 -8.95 -10.88
C GLY A 405 -20.66 -8.53 -10.64
N ALA A 406 -20.37 -7.22 -10.54
CA ALA A 406 -19.04 -6.74 -10.23
C ALA A 406 -18.64 -7.01 -8.77
N LYS A 407 -17.34 -7.15 -8.52
CA LYS A 407 -16.75 -7.02 -7.18
C LYS A 407 -16.45 -5.56 -6.88
N VAL A 408 -16.32 -5.23 -5.61
CA VAL A 408 -16.08 -3.86 -5.14
C VAL A 408 -14.79 -3.78 -4.33
N ILE A 409 -13.95 -2.79 -4.64
CA ILE A 409 -12.87 -2.32 -3.75
C ILE A 409 -13.46 -1.20 -2.90
N MET A 410 -13.30 -1.29 -1.58
CA MET A 410 -13.81 -0.30 -0.65
C MET A 410 -12.77 0.78 -0.38
N SER A 411 -13.00 1.98 -0.91
CA SER A 411 -12.15 3.17 -0.79
C SER A 411 -12.95 4.43 -0.44
N PRO A 412 -13.93 4.38 0.54
CA PRO A 412 -14.81 5.51 0.79
C PRO A 412 -14.04 6.76 1.20
N ALA A 413 -14.22 7.88 0.50
CA ALA A 413 -13.50 9.13 0.72
C ALA A 413 -13.58 9.63 2.17
N LYS A 414 -14.74 9.40 2.83
CA LYS A 414 -14.97 9.78 4.25
C LYS A 414 -14.23 8.90 5.27
N LYS A 415 -13.55 7.84 4.83
CA LYS A 415 -12.87 6.86 5.70
C LYS A 415 -11.48 6.47 5.23
N ALA A 416 -11.25 6.41 3.91
CA ALA A 416 -10.07 5.77 3.33
C ALA A 416 -9.19 6.72 2.48
N TYR A 417 -9.52 8.02 2.40
CA TYR A 417 -8.68 8.98 1.73
C TYR A 417 -7.61 9.53 2.69
N LEU A 418 -6.37 9.26 2.35
CA LEU A 418 -5.19 9.63 3.15
C LEU A 418 -4.79 11.11 2.99
N ASP A 419 -5.28 11.79 1.97
CA ASP A 419 -5.13 13.24 1.78
C ASP A 419 -6.11 14.07 2.63
N MET A 420 -7.12 13.46 3.23
CA MET A 420 -8.00 14.15 4.16
C MET A 420 -7.26 14.51 5.46
N GLN A 421 -7.42 15.75 5.91
CA GLN A 421 -6.86 16.27 7.14
C GLN A 421 -7.26 15.41 8.35
N TYR A 422 -6.33 15.24 9.30
CA TYR A 422 -6.65 14.55 10.56
C TYR A 422 -7.67 15.34 11.39
N ASP A 423 -7.42 16.63 11.55
CA ASP A 423 -8.30 17.58 12.23
C ASP A 423 -8.14 18.99 11.65
N SER A 424 -8.87 19.96 12.14
CA SER A 424 -8.83 21.36 11.68
C SER A 424 -7.50 22.07 11.94
N THR A 425 -6.55 21.46 12.63
CA THR A 425 -5.21 22.01 12.88
C THR A 425 -4.16 21.46 11.90
N THR A 426 -4.49 20.40 11.17
CA THR A 426 -3.63 19.83 10.13
C THR A 426 -3.46 20.82 8.99
N LYS A 427 -2.21 21.08 8.58
CA LYS A 427 -1.91 22.06 7.51
C LYS A 427 -1.92 21.43 6.11
N LEU A 428 -1.48 20.17 6.01
CA LEU A 428 -1.48 19.40 4.76
C LEU A 428 -2.83 18.74 4.56
N GLY A 429 -3.15 18.45 3.31
CA GLY A 429 -4.36 17.75 2.94
C GLY A 429 -5.59 18.64 2.80
N LEU A 430 -6.68 18.00 2.39
CA LEU A 430 -7.99 18.60 2.17
C LEU A 430 -8.98 18.13 3.25
N HIS A 431 -10.20 18.67 3.26
CA HIS A 431 -11.24 18.24 4.22
C HIS A 431 -12.64 18.23 3.61
N TRP A 432 -12.72 18.23 2.28
CA TRP A 432 -14.00 18.25 1.57
C TRP A 432 -14.88 17.03 1.86
N ALA A 433 -14.29 15.85 2.08
CA ALA A 433 -15.05 14.64 2.42
C ALA A 433 -15.30 14.53 3.94
N ALA A 434 -14.26 14.71 4.75
CA ALA A 434 -14.30 14.64 6.21
C ALA A 434 -12.94 15.06 6.80
N TYR A 435 -12.89 15.25 8.13
CA TYR A 435 -11.67 15.06 8.92
C TYR A 435 -11.54 13.58 9.26
N ILE A 436 -10.38 12.98 8.97
CA ILE A 436 -10.16 11.54 9.17
C ILE A 436 -9.03 11.34 10.19
N GLU A 437 -9.39 11.38 11.47
CA GLU A 437 -8.47 11.02 12.54
C GLU A 437 -8.20 9.50 12.57
N VAL A 438 -7.21 9.07 13.32
CA VAL A 438 -6.72 7.68 13.32
C VAL A 438 -7.79 6.68 13.73
N ASP A 439 -8.65 7.03 14.69
CA ASP A 439 -9.79 6.22 15.09
C ASP A 439 -10.86 6.14 14.02
N SER A 440 -11.17 7.26 13.36
CA SER A 440 -12.11 7.31 12.23
C SER A 440 -11.65 6.46 11.04
N ALA A 441 -10.34 6.47 10.77
CA ALA A 441 -9.71 5.64 9.75
C ALA A 441 -9.79 4.14 10.06
N TYR A 442 -9.84 3.76 11.34
CA TYR A 442 -9.85 2.37 11.79
C TYR A 442 -11.26 1.82 12.09
N LEU A 443 -12.17 2.65 12.60
CA LEU A 443 -13.49 2.23 13.11
C LEU A 443 -14.54 2.12 12.02
N TRP A 444 -14.34 1.22 11.06
CA TRP A 444 -15.33 0.86 10.05
C TRP A 444 -15.13 -0.57 9.55
N ASP A 445 -16.18 -1.12 8.92
CA ASP A 445 -16.14 -2.46 8.35
C ASP A 445 -16.50 -2.41 6.85
N PRO A 446 -15.57 -2.81 5.96
CA PRO A 446 -15.82 -2.80 4.52
C PRO A 446 -17.07 -3.58 4.08
N ALA A 447 -17.39 -4.67 4.80
CA ALA A 447 -18.53 -5.52 4.48
C ALA A 447 -19.88 -4.97 4.97
N ASN A 448 -19.88 -3.94 5.81
CA ASN A 448 -21.05 -3.33 6.41
C ASN A 448 -21.11 -1.80 6.26
N TYR A 449 -20.22 -1.23 5.43
CA TYR A 449 -20.15 0.22 5.22
C TYR A 449 -21.36 0.77 4.45
N ALA A 450 -21.86 0.01 3.49
CA ALA A 450 -23.07 0.34 2.73
C ALA A 450 -24.02 -0.86 2.71
N ASP A 451 -25.32 -0.63 2.88
CA ASP A 451 -26.34 -1.69 3.05
C ASP A 451 -26.38 -2.71 1.90
N SER A 452 -26.05 -2.28 0.70
CA SER A 452 -26.08 -3.11 -0.50
C SER A 452 -24.80 -3.94 -0.71
N ILE A 453 -23.72 -3.65 0.01
CA ILE A 453 -22.43 -4.31 -0.13
C ILE A 453 -22.25 -5.32 0.99
N LYS A 454 -22.05 -6.59 0.64
CA LYS A 454 -21.82 -7.69 1.60
C LYS A 454 -20.42 -8.26 1.43
N ARG A 455 -19.93 -8.99 2.43
CA ARG A 455 -18.57 -9.56 2.44
C ARG A 455 -18.17 -10.26 1.14
N ASN A 456 -19.08 -11.01 0.54
CA ASN A 456 -18.83 -11.72 -0.72
C ASN A 456 -18.75 -10.80 -1.95
N ASN A 457 -19.20 -9.55 -1.87
CA ASN A 457 -19.06 -8.56 -2.93
C ASN A 457 -17.73 -7.81 -2.84
N VAL A 458 -17.16 -7.70 -1.64
CA VAL A 458 -15.92 -6.95 -1.40
C VAL A 458 -14.71 -7.76 -1.83
N LEU A 459 -13.94 -7.22 -2.79
CA LEU A 459 -12.64 -7.75 -3.17
C LEU A 459 -11.57 -7.38 -2.14
N GLY A 460 -11.64 -6.16 -1.63
CA GLY A 460 -10.70 -5.64 -0.64
C GLY A 460 -10.89 -4.17 -0.32
N VAL A 461 -9.83 -3.59 0.23
CA VAL A 461 -9.79 -2.21 0.71
C VAL A 461 -8.62 -1.49 0.04
N GLU A 462 -8.82 -0.22 -0.31
CA GLU A 462 -7.75 0.66 -0.72
C GLU A 462 -7.79 2.00 0.02
N ALA A 463 -6.61 2.44 0.48
CA ALA A 463 -6.41 3.77 1.04
C ALA A 463 -5.77 4.66 -0.02
N ALA A 464 -6.48 5.70 -0.46
CA ALA A 464 -6.05 6.58 -1.55
C ALA A 464 -5.34 7.83 -1.01
N LEU A 465 -4.20 8.18 -1.58
CA LEU A 465 -3.47 9.42 -1.30
C LEU A 465 -3.45 10.31 -2.55
N TRP A 466 -4.32 11.31 -2.58
CA TRP A 466 -4.28 12.40 -3.56
C TRP A 466 -3.25 13.45 -3.15
N THR A 467 -2.63 14.12 -4.12
CA THR A 467 -1.42 14.91 -3.84
C THR A 467 -1.52 16.39 -4.18
N GLU A 468 -2.71 16.99 -4.22
CA GLU A 468 -2.89 18.42 -4.50
C GLU A 468 -2.10 19.32 -3.52
N THR A 469 -1.94 18.88 -2.28
CA THR A 469 -1.23 19.63 -1.22
C THR A 469 0.05 18.94 -0.72
N ILE A 470 0.45 17.84 -1.34
CA ILE A 470 1.52 16.94 -0.89
C ILE A 470 2.61 16.96 -1.96
N THR A 471 3.80 17.42 -1.60
CA THR A 471 4.84 17.78 -2.57
C THR A 471 6.16 17.02 -2.44
N ASN A 472 6.32 16.24 -1.37
CA ASN A 472 7.55 15.53 -1.07
C ASN A 472 7.27 14.26 -0.24
N MET A 473 8.31 13.45 0.02
CA MET A 473 8.16 12.18 0.73
C MET A 473 7.79 12.35 2.21
N GLU A 474 8.26 13.42 2.86
CA GLU A 474 7.94 13.75 4.24
C GLU A 474 6.44 14.07 4.38
N ASP A 475 5.87 14.82 3.44
CA ASP A 475 4.43 15.10 3.39
C ASP A 475 3.62 13.81 3.19
N ILE A 476 4.06 12.91 2.30
CA ILE A 476 3.46 11.58 2.09
C ILE A 476 3.47 10.81 3.42
N GLU A 477 4.63 10.68 4.06
CA GLU A 477 4.77 9.94 5.30
C GLU A 477 3.88 10.50 6.40
N TYR A 478 3.81 11.84 6.55
CA TYR A 478 2.97 12.51 7.52
C TYR A 478 1.48 12.23 7.31
N MET A 479 1.00 12.26 6.07
CA MET A 479 -0.41 12.04 5.76
C MET A 479 -0.79 10.55 5.79
N VAL A 480 0.13 9.67 5.44
CA VAL A 480 -0.09 8.21 5.39
C VAL A 480 0.00 7.60 6.80
N PHE A 481 0.97 8.02 7.60
CA PHE A 481 1.17 7.49 8.95
C PHE A 481 0.63 8.44 10.02
N PRO A 482 -0.10 7.88 11.01
CA PRO A 482 -0.20 6.46 11.36
C PRO A 482 -1.48 5.76 10.88
N ARG A 483 -2.21 6.27 9.86
CA ARG A 483 -3.47 5.67 9.40
C ARG A 483 -3.27 4.36 8.61
N LEU A 484 -2.22 4.27 7.78
CA LEU A 484 -1.96 3.11 6.91
C LEU A 484 -1.92 1.76 7.67
N PRO A 485 -1.24 1.63 8.82
CA PRO A 485 -1.29 0.42 9.63
C PRO A 485 -2.72 -0.03 9.99
N GLY A 486 -3.63 0.92 10.18
CA GLY A 486 -5.05 0.66 10.46
C GLY A 486 -5.77 0.06 9.26
N TYR A 487 -5.58 0.62 8.07
CA TYR A 487 -6.15 0.06 6.84
C TYR A 487 -5.58 -1.31 6.52
N ALA A 488 -4.30 -1.51 6.75
CA ALA A 488 -3.67 -2.82 6.62
C ALA A 488 -4.33 -3.86 7.54
N GLU A 489 -4.63 -3.49 8.79
CA GLU A 489 -5.33 -4.39 9.71
C GLU A 489 -6.79 -4.60 9.32
N ILE A 490 -7.49 -3.59 8.84
CA ILE A 490 -8.86 -3.73 8.29
C ILE A 490 -8.89 -4.76 7.16
N ALA A 491 -7.88 -4.74 6.30
CA ALA A 491 -7.82 -5.59 5.13
C ALA A 491 -7.24 -6.99 5.40
N TRP A 492 -6.41 -7.13 6.45
CA TRP A 492 -5.74 -8.37 6.80
C TRP A 492 -6.47 -9.16 7.87
N SER A 493 -6.87 -8.51 8.98
CA SER A 493 -7.35 -9.20 10.19
C SER A 493 -8.86 -9.38 10.21
N PRO A 494 -9.38 -10.52 10.70
CA PRO A 494 -10.83 -10.71 10.85
C PRO A 494 -11.48 -9.61 11.70
N VAL A 495 -12.64 -9.12 11.28
CA VAL A 495 -13.36 -8.03 11.96
C VAL A 495 -13.63 -8.32 13.44
N ALA A 496 -13.93 -9.57 13.80
CA ALA A 496 -14.20 -9.97 15.19
C ALA A 496 -12.99 -9.80 16.12
N GLY A 497 -11.78 -9.71 15.58
CA GLY A 497 -10.54 -9.50 16.34
C GLY A 497 -10.14 -8.03 16.49
N ARG A 498 -10.81 -7.11 15.79
CA ARG A 498 -10.46 -5.68 15.77
C ARG A 498 -11.09 -4.93 16.93
N ASN A 499 -10.29 -4.13 17.65
CA ASN A 499 -10.72 -3.31 18.77
C ASN A 499 -9.85 -2.05 18.86
N TRP A 500 -10.44 -0.87 18.88
CA TRP A 500 -9.72 0.40 18.90
C TRP A 500 -8.84 0.56 20.14
N GLU A 501 -9.37 0.23 21.32
CA GLU A 501 -8.63 0.41 22.59
C GLU A 501 -7.37 -0.46 22.65
N GLU A 502 -7.42 -1.64 22.05
CA GLU A 502 -6.26 -2.53 21.89
C GLU A 502 -5.36 -2.06 20.76
N TYR A 503 -5.94 -1.69 19.60
CA TYR A 503 -5.19 -1.24 18.43
C TYR A 503 -4.35 0.01 18.72
N LYS A 504 -4.93 1.04 19.37
CA LYS A 504 -4.18 2.28 19.66
C LYS A 504 -2.96 2.05 20.56
N VAL A 505 -2.99 1.04 21.45
CA VAL A 505 -1.84 0.65 22.28
C VAL A 505 -0.77 -0.05 21.45
N ARG A 506 -1.18 -0.95 20.54
CA ARG A 506 -0.24 -1.58 19.59
C ARG A 506 0.40 -0.54 18.68
N LEU A 507 -0.39 0.38 18.15
CA LEU A 507 0.08 1.47 17.31
C LEU A 507 1.06 2.38 18.06
N ALA A 508 0.78 2.70 19.33
CA ALA A 508 1.68 3.50 20.17
C ALA A 508 3.08 2.89 20.28
N ASN A 509 3.19 1.56 20.37
CA ASN A 509 4.46 0.84 20.42
C ASN A 509 5.21 0.85 19.08
N HIS A 510 4.52 1.10 17.96
CA HIS A 510 5.16 1.27 16.64
C HIS A 510 5.89 2.61 16.49
N ALA A 511 5.72 3.59 17.41
CA ALA A 511 6.45 4.85 17.37
C ALA A 511 7.96 4.68 17.28
N LEU A 512 8.53 3.75 18.07
CA LEU A 512 9.96 3.44 18.02
C LEU A 512 10.40 2.91 16.64
N ARG A 513 9.53 2.13 15.99
CA ARG A 513 9.78 1.61 14.64
C ARG A 513 9.66 2.70 13.59
N PHE A 514 8.65 3.57 13.67
CA PHE A 514 8.53 4.74 12.79
C PHE A 514 9.78 5.61 12.86
N LYS A 515 10.25 5.91 14.08
CA LYS A 515 11.49 6.66 14.30
C LYS A 515 12.71 5.94 13.72
N ALA A 516 12.82 4.62 13.91
CA ALA A 516 13.93 3.83 13.39
C ALA A 516 13.94 3.77 11.85
N MET A 517 12.77 3.79 11.23
CA MET A 517 12.58 3.84 9.77
C MET A 517 12.71 5.25 9.19
N GLY A 518 12.84 6.29 10.04
CA GLY A 518 12.87 7.68 9.62
C GLY A 518 11.54 8.18 9.07
N ILE A 519 10.41 7.62 9.51
CA ILE A 519 9.07 8.03 9.06
C ILE A 519 8.66 9.31 9.80
N ASP A 520 8.31 10.34 9.06
CA ASP A 520 7.64 11.52 9.58
C ASP A 520 6.14 11.25 9.69
N TYR A 521 5.62 11.11 10.91
CA TYR A 521 4.24 10.68 11.13
C TYR A 521 3.47 11.66 12.01
N TYR A 522 2.16 11.76 11.77
CA TYR A 522 1.26 12.56 12.58
C TYR A 522 1.13 11.97 14.00
N LYS A 523 1.42 12.79 15.01
CA LYS A 523 1.28 12.40 16.43
C LYS A 523 -0.14 12.66 16.94
N SER A 524 -1.06 11.76 16.58
CA SER A 524 -2.44 11.81 17.07
C SER A 524 -2.52 11.86 18.59
N LYS A 525 -3.36 12.73 19.13
CA LYS A 525 -3.65 12.84 20.57
C LYS A 525 -4.43 11.65 21.12
N LEU A 526 -5.04 10.85 20.24
CA LEU A 526 -5.84 9.68 20.59
C LEU A 526 -4.97 8.45 20.88
N VAL A 527 -3.69 8.49 20.51
CA VAL A 527 -2.75 7.37 20.63
C VAL A 527 -1.75 7.67 21.76
N PRO A 528 -1.61 6.78 22.77
CA PRO A 528 -0.70 6.96 23.88
C PRO A 528 0.76 6.60 23.47
N TRP A 529 1.39 7.43 22.65
CA TRP A 529 2.71 7.18 22.05
C TRP A 529 3.78 6.81 23.07
N VAL A 530 4.57 5.79 22.72
CA VAL A 530 5.80 5.43 23.45
C VAL A 530 6.95 6.26 22.88
N GLU A 531 7.70 6.96 23.74
CA GLU A 531 8.85 7.81 23.38
C GLU A 531 10.20 7.07 23.37
#